data_09bc23c5022232cd691d5adb6c6dbfb6
#
_entry.id   09bc23c5022232cd691d5adb6c6dbfb6
#
_cell.length_a   1.000
_cell.length_b   1.000
_cell.length_c   1.000
_cell.angle_alpha   90.00
_cell.angle_beta   90.00
_cell.angle_gamma   90.00
#
_symmetry.space_group_name_H-M   'P 1'
#
loop_
_entity.id
_entity.type
_entity.pdbx_description
1 polymer ?
#
loop_
_entity_poly.entity_id
_entity_poly.type
_entity_poly.pdbx_seq_one_letter_code
_entity_poly.pdbx_strand_id
1 'polypeptide(L)'
;MKKNSYSDEQIVGILREAEKSEFTIAEFCRSKGINETTFYKWKRRFGQMQVAEVKRLRELEGENAKLKRLLADRLIEIDAMQELLAKKW
;
A
#
# COMPACT_ATOMS: atom_id res chain seq x y z
N MET A 1 -3.32 15.20 16.18
CA MET A 1 -3.27 13.82 16.40
C MET A 1 -4.19 12.99 15.53
N LYS A 2 -3.69 11.92 15.02
CA LYS A 2 -4.46 11.12 14.14
C LYS A 2 -5.09 9.99 14.88
N LYS A 3 -6.36 10.02 15.02
CA LYS A 3 -7.02 9.03 15.76
C LYS A 3 -7.26 7.77 15.01
N ASN A 4 -7.46 7.84 13.74
CA ASN A 4 -7.90 6.70 12.98
C ASN A 4 -6.97 6.38 11.85
N SER A 5 -5.71 6.22 12.23
CA SER A 5 -4.71 5.87 11.27
C SER A 5 -4.58 4.37 11.22
N TYR A 6 -4.93 3.77 10.10
CA TYR A 6 -4.93 2.32 9.93
C TYR A 6 -4.02 1.93 8.79
N SER A 7 -3.35 0.79 8.95
CA SER A 7 -2.59 0.22 7.85
C SER A 7 -3.55 -0.40 6.85
N ASP A 8 -3.07 -0.68 5.65
CA ASP A 8 -3.90 -1.31 4.63
C ASP A 8 -4.40 -2.67 5.10
N GLU A 9 -3.55 -3.44 5.79
CA GLU A 9 -3.98 -4.73 6.33
C GLU A 9 -5.10 -4.56 7.34
N GLN A 10 -4.98 -3.55 8.20
CA GLN A 10 -6.03 -3.29 9.18
C GLN A 10 -7.32 -2.89 8.50
N ILE A 11 -7.23 -2.09 7.45
CA ILE A 11 -8.41 -1.66 6.71
C ILE A 11 -9.13 -2.85 6.10
N VAL A 12 -8.40 -3.75 5.46
CA VAL A 12 -9.02 -4.92 4.87
C VAL A 12 -9.62 -5.81 5.95
N GLY A 13 -8.95 -5.93 7.08
CA GLY A 13 -9.48 -6.69 8.20
C GLY A 13 -10.81 -6.12 8.69
N ILE A 14 -10.89 -4.79 8.79
CA ILE A 14 -12.12 -4.14 9.21
C ILE A 14 -13.23 -4.38 8.20
N LEU A 15 -12.91 -4.30 6.91
CA LEU A 15 -13.91 -4.54 5.88
C LEU A 15 -14.44 -5.97 5.94
N ARG A 16 -13.54 -6.95 6.18
CA ARG A 16 -13.98 -8.35 6.30
C ARG A 16 -14.82 -8.54 7.55
N GLU A 17 -14.45 -7.87 8.63
CA GLU A 17 -15.23 -7.96 9.86
C GLU A 17 -16.64 -7.39 9.66
N ALA A 18 -16.74 -6.29 8.92
CA ALA A 18 -18.03 -5.68 8.64
C ALA A 18 -18.94 -6.62 7.86
N GLU A 19 -18.36 -7.39 6.94
CA GLU A 19 -19.15 -8.33 6.16
C GLU A 19 -19.77 -9.43 7.00
N LYS A 20 -19.10 -9.78 8.08
CA LYS A 20 -19.59 -10.83 8.97
C LYS A 20 -20.49 -10.30 10.07
N SER A 21 -20.55 -8.99 10.21
CA SER A 21 -21.31 -8.36 11.25
C SER A 21 -22.80 -8.35 10.93
N GLU A 22 -23.63 -8.42 11.97
CA GLU A 22 -25.06 -8.30 11.79
C GLU A 22 -25.51 -6.85 11.87
N PHE A 23 -24.59 -5.95 12.19
CA PHE A 23 -24.92 -4.53 12.26
C PHE A 23 -25.06 -3.94 10.87
N THR A 24 -25.80 -2.84 10.79
CA THR A 24 -25.79 -2.06 9.56
C THR A 24 -24.42 -1.39 9.47
N ILE A 25 -24.10 -0.89 8.30
CA ILE A 25 -22.82 -0.20 8.11
C ILE A 25 -22.71 0.99 9.03
N ALA A 26 -23.80 1.74 9.19
CA ALA A 26 -23.78 2.89 10.09
C ALA A 26 -23.47 2.48 11.53
N GLU A 27 -24.10 1.41 11.98
CA GLU A 27 -23.87 0.92 13.33
C GLU A 27 -22.45 0.40 13.51
N PHE A 28 -21.98 -0.34 12.51
CA PHE A 28 -20.63 -0.89 12.57
C PHE A 28 -19.60 0.24 12.64
N CYS A 29 -19.73 1.24 11.78
CA CYS A 29 -18.81 2.37 11.77
C CYS A 29 -18.84 3.12 13.09
N ARG A 30 -20.03 3.29 13.64
CA ARG A 30 -20.15 3.98 14.92
C ARG A 30 -19.44 3.20 16.03
N SER A 31 -19.59 1.90 16.04
CA SER A 31 -18.97 1.07 17.06
C SER A 31 -17.45 1.07 16.96
N LYS A 32 -16.93 1.27 15.76
CA LYS A 32 -15.47 1.30 15.54
C LYS A 32 -14.91 2.70 15.55
N GLY A 33 -15.76 3.72 15.63
CA GLY A 33 -15.28 5.09 15.59
C GLY A 33 -14.79 5.52 14.22
N ILE A 34 -15.40 4.98 13.18
CA ILE A 34 -14.99 5.23 11.79
C ILE A 34 -16.09 6.04 11.10
N ASN A 35 -15.66 7.03 10.32
CA ASN A 35 -16.58 7.80 9.51
C ASN A 35 -17.09 6.94 8.36
N GLU A 36 -18.39 7.02 8.07
CA GLU A 36 -18.96 6.22 6.99
C GLU A 36 -18.36 6.55 5.62
N THR A 37 -18.07 7.82 5.38
CA THR A 37 -17.44 8.22 4.13
C THR A 37 -16.10 7.54 3.96
N THR A 38 -15.32 7.48 5.04
CA THR A 38 -14.03 6.80 5.04
C THR A 38 -14.21 5.31 4.78
N PHE A 39 -15.21 4.71 5.43
CA PHE A 39 -15.49 3.29 5.26
C PHE A 39 -15.80 2.97 3.80
N TYR A 40 -16.62 3.78 3.15
CA TYR A 40 -16.96 3.53 1.76
C TYR A 40 -15.79 3.76 0.81
N LYS A 41 -14.90 4.69 1.13
CA LYS A 41 -13.67 4.85 0.36
C LYS A 41 -12.81 3.60 0.45
N TRP A 42 -12.69 3.05 1.65
CA TRP A 42 -11.93 1.81 1.86
C TRP A 42 -12.56 0.68 1.07
N LYS A 43 -13.88 0.59 1.08
CA LYS A 43 -14.58 -0.49 0.40
C LYS A 43 -14.34 -0.43 -1.10
N ARG A 44 -14.31 0.76 -1.67
CA ARG A 44 -14.02 0.89 -3.09
C ARG A 44 -12.61 0.46 -3.41
N ARG A 45 -11.68 0.78 -2.53
CA ARG A 45 -10.27 0.53 -2.79
C ARG A 45 -9.88 -0.91 -2.51
N PHE A 46 -10.38 -1.49 -1.43
CA PHE A 46 -9.94 -2.80 -0.97
C PHE A 46 -11.03 -3.84 -0.87
N GLY A 47 -12.21 -3.57 -1.39
CA GLY A 47 -13.38 -4.40 -1.09
C GLY A 47 -13.26 -5.86 -1.48
N GLN A 48 -12.46 -6.15 -2.49
CA GLN A 48 -12.31 -7.51 -2.95
C GLN A 48 -11.05 -8.20 -2.43
N MET A 49 -10.26 -7.50 -1.62
CA MET A 49 -8.98 -8.04 -1.20
C MET A 49 -9.05 -8.71 0.16
N GLN A 50 -8.16 -9.66 0.36
CA GLN A 50 -7.95 -10.28 1.65
C GLN A 50 -6.69 -9.69 2.28
N VAL A 51 -6.56 -9.81 3.60
CA VAL A 51 -5.42 -9.27 4.31
C VAL A 51 -4.10 -9.79 3.75
N ALA A 52 -4.05 -11.08 3.44
CA ALA A 52 -2.83 -11.67 2.90
C ALA A 52 -2.46 -11.07 1.55
N GLU A 53 -3.47 -10.75 0.74
CA GLU A 53 -3.22 -10.14 -0.56
C GLU A 53 -2.66 -8.73 -0.42
N VAL A 54 -3.18 -7.96 0.53
CA VAL A 54 -2.68 -6.61 0.77
C VAL A 54 -1.24 -6.67 1.25
N LYS A 55 -0.95 -7.59 2.14
CA LYS A 55 0.40 -7.75 2.64
C LYS A 55 1.36 -8.11 1.51
N ARG A 56 0.94 -9.05 0.66
CA ARG A 56 1.78 -9.46 -0.46
C ARG A 56 2.00 -8.30 -1.44
N LEU A 57 0.96 -7.54 -1.70
CA LEU A 57 1.09 -6.39 -2.58
C LEU A 57 2.11 -5.39 -2.04
N ARG A 58 2.07 -5.11 -0.75
CA ARG A 58 3.03 -4.18 -0.15
C ARG A 58 4.46 -4.71 -0.25
N GLU A 59 4.63 -6.01 -0.06
CA GLU A 59 5.95 -6.61 -0.21
C GLU A 59 6.45 -6.45 -1.62
N LEU A 60 5.58 -6.70 -2.59
CA LEU A 60 5.96 -6.56 -3.99
C LEU A 60 6.28 -5.13 -4.36
N GLU A 61 5.51 -4.18 -3.84
CA GLU A 61 5.79 -2.77 -4.09
C GLU A 61 7.14 -2.37 -3.51
N GLY A 62 7.45 -2.87 -2.32
CA GLY A 62 8.75 -2.60 -1.71
C GLY A 62 9.89 -3.18 -2.51
N GLU A 63 9.74 -4.42 -2.96
CA GLU A 63 10.74 -5.06 -3.79
C GLU A 63 10.93 -4.32 -5.10
N ASN A 64 9.83 -3.89 -5.69
CA ASN A 64 9.86 -3.17 -6.94
C ASN A 64 10.61 -1.86 -6.81
N ALA A 65 10.33 -1.11 -5.74
CA ALA A 65 11.01 0.16 -5.50
C ALA A 65 12.50 -0.05 -5.30
N LYS A 66 12.86 -1.10 -4.57
CA LYS A 66 14.27 -1.41 -4.33
C LYS A 66 14.97 -1.76 -5.63
N LEU A 67 14.36 -2.60 -6.45
CA LEU A 67 14.95 -3.00 -7.72
C LEU A 67 15.12 -1.81 -8.64
N LYS A 68 14.14 -0.92 -8.68
CA LYS A 68 14.24 0.28 -9.51
C LYS A 68 15.41 1.15 -9.08
N ARG A 69 15.60 1.29 -7.77
CA ARG A 69 16.70 2.09 -7.26
C ARG A 69 18.04 1.46 -7.62
N LEU A 70 18.16 0.14 -7.44
CA LEU A 70 19.40 -0.55 -7.77
C LEU A 70 19.71 -0.44 -9.25
N LEU A 71 18.69 -0.55 -10.10
CA LEU A 71 18.89 -0.42 -11.53
C LEU A 71 19.34 1.00 -11.87
N ALA A 72 18.71 2.00 -11.28
CA ALA A 72 19.11 3.38 -11.54
C ALA A 72 20.55 3.61 -11.14
N ASP A 73 20.98 3.08 -9.99
CA ASP A 73 22.35 3.22 -9.55
C ASP A 73 23.33 2.58 -10.53
N ARG A 74 23.00 1.39 -11.03
CA ARG A 74 23.87 0.73 -12.00
C ARG A 74 23.95 1.49 -13.30
N LEU A 75 22.83 2.07 -13.73
CA LEU A 75 22.84 2.84 -14.98
C LEU A 75 23.68 4.10 -14.85
N ILE A 76 23.62 4.74 -13.70
CA ILE A 76 24.44 5.94 -13.44
C ILE A 76 25.92 5.55 -13.48
N GLU A 77 26.28 4.43 -12.87
CA GLU A 77 27.67 3.98 -12.88
C GLU A 77 28.15 3.66 -14.28
N ILE A 78 27.30 3.01 -15.05
CA ILE A 78 27.67 2.67 -16.42
C ILE A 78 27.88 3.94 -17.25
N ASP A 79 26.99 4.91 -17.08
CA ASP A 79 27.09 6.17 -17.80
C ASP A 79 28.37 6.90 -17.44
N ALA A 80 28.72 6.93 -16.16
CA ALA A 80 29.95 7.58 -15.71
C ALA A 80 31.18 6.88 -16.30
N MET A 81 31.16 5.55 -16.34
CA MET A 81 32.27 4.81 -16.91
C MET A 81 32.42 5.09 -18.40
N GLN A 82 31.31 5.16 -19.11
CA GLN A 82 31.37 5.47 -20.53
C GLN A 82 31.94 6.84 -20.79
N GLU A 83 31.58 7.81 -19.95
CA GLU A 83 32.15 9.15 -20.09
C GLU A 83 33.65 9.15 -19.85
N LEU A 84 34.09 8.42 -18.84
CA LEU A 84 35.51 8.32 -18.56
C LEU A 84 36.27 7.72 -19.71
N LEU A 85 35.73 6.68 -20.29
CA LEU A 85 36.38 6.05 -21.44
C LEU A 85 36.45 6.99 -22.62
N ALA A 86 35.39 7.74 -22.85
CA ALA A 86 35.36 8.69 -23.95
C ALA A 86 36.37 9.79 -23.76
N LYS A 87 36.59 10.21 -22.53
CA LYS A 87 37.55 11.29 -22.27
C LYS A 87 39.00 10.86 -22.31
N LYS A 88 39.20 9.59 -22.33
CA LYS A 88 40.54 9.07 -22.30
C LYS A 88 41.33 9.47 -23.53
N TRP A 89 40.69 9.75 -24.63
CA TRP A 89 41.30 10.15 -25.90
C TRP A 89 40.96 11.60 -26.21
#